data_a90eae32f915cc7b5dfbc6323058e317
#
_entry.id   a90eae32f915cc7b5dfbc6323058e317
#
_cell.length_a   1.000
_cell.length_b   1.000
_cell.length_c   1.000
_cell.angle_alpha   90.00
_cell.angle_beta   90.00
_cell.angle_gamma   90.00
#
_symmetry.space_group_name_H-M   'P 1'
#
loop_
_entity.id
_entity.type
_entity.pdbx_description
1 polymer ?
#
loop_
_entity_poly.entity_id
_entity_poly.type
_entity_poly.pdbx_seq_one_letter_code
_entity_poly.pdbx_strand_id
1 'polypeptide(L)'
;MDREAFDRKYAARLNRQQQEAVHAVEGPVLLLAVPGSGKTTVLVTRLGYMLCCCGIAPDQILTMTYTRAAAGEMKQRFAALFGQDCPHPPEIRTINGVSSKIIAYYAQNCGKRPPFILAEDESALAKLVSDLYRDLCGEYPTQSVVKELRKSIAYAKNMMLPEERLGELDTGFEKFPELYREYGKALRDNKWMDYDDQMVYAKKILELHEDVRTHFQNRFPYICVDESQDTSRIQHAIIRLLAGKSGNIFMVGDEDQSIYGFRAAYPDALMQFEQTYPGARVLLMEENYRSTPEILRAADALSLIHI
;
A
#
# COMPACT_ATOMS: atom_id res chain seq x y z
N MET A 1 29.04 -6.80 7.62
CA MET A 1 29.21 -6.19 8.98
C MET A 1 28.56 -7.14 9.98
N ASP A 2 29.14 -7.34 11.19
CA ASP A 2 28.44 -8.08 12.23
C ASP A 2 27.37 -7.21 12.93
N ARG A 3 26.47 -7.86 13.68
CA ARG A 3 25.34 -7.19 14.35
C ARG A 3 25.82 -6.13 15.36
N GLU A 4 26.84 -6.45 16.17
CA GLU A 4 27.31 -5.50 17.19
C GLU A 4 27.90 -4.24 16.60
N ALA A 5 28.66 -4.36 15.49
CA ALA A 5 29.20 -3.22 14.78
C ALA A 5 28.10 -2.40 14.11
N PHE A 6 27.05 -3.05 13.58
CA PHE A 6 25.88 -2.39 13.04
C PHE A 6 25.14 -1.60 14.12
N ASP A 7 24.87 -2.25 15.26
CA ASP A 7 24.12 -1.64 16.36
C ASP A 7 24.86 -0.42 16.92
N ARG A 8 26.17 -0.51 17.09
CA ARG A 8 27.00 0.64 17.51
C ARG A 8 26.96 1.80 16.51
N LYS A 9 26.95 1.52 15.20
CA LYS A 9 27.01 2.54 14.15
C LYS A 9 25.65 3.14 13.82
N TYR A 10 24.60 2.32 13.73
CA TYR A 10 23.33 2.72 13.16
C TYR A 10 22.12 2.61 14.11
N ALA A 11 22.17 1.73 15.10
CA ALA A 11 21.07 1.49 16.02
C ALA A 11 21.30 2.01 17.44
N ALA A 12 22.43 2.68 17.72
CA ALA A 12 22.79 3.15 19.06
C ALA A 12 21.79 4.15 19.67
N ARG A 13 21.00 4.85 18.83
CA ARG A 13 19.98 5.81 19.27
C ARG A 13 18.57 5.20 19.33
N LEU A 14 18.42 3.95 18.90
CA LEU A 14 17.14 3.26 18.91
C LEU A 14 16.90 2.67 20.31
N ASN A 15 15.65 2.75 20.77
CA ASN A 15 15.25 2.07 21.99
C ASN A 15 15.15 0.54 21.75
N ARG A 16 14.87 -0.22 22.82
CA ARG A 16 14.82 -1.68 22.76
C ARG A 16 13.74 -2.19 21.79
N GLN A 17 12.54 -1.60 21.79
CA GLN A 17 11.43 -1.98 20.90
C GLN A 17 11.79 -1.73 19.43
N GLN A 18 12.40 -0.58 19.14
CA GLN A 18 12.87 -0.24 17.80
C GLN A 18 13.98 -1.19 17.33
N GLN A 19 14.94 -1.54 18.19
CA GLN A 19 16.00 -2.50 17.86
C GLN A 19 15.45 -3.89 17.60
N GLU A 20 14.48 -4.34 18.41
CA GLU A 20 13.79 -5.62 18.20
C GLU A 20 13.12 -5.68 16.82
N ALA A 21 12.41 -4.61 16.43
CA ALA A 21 11.79 -4.51 15.12
C ALA A 21 12.79 -4.51 13.96
N VAL A 22 13.94 -3.83 14.12
CA VAL A 22 15.04 -3.84 13.13
C VAL A 22 15.59 -5.26 12.92
N HIS A 23 15.76 -6.02 13.97
CA HIS A 23 16.38 -7.36 13.94
C HIS A 23 15.39 -8.48 13.58
N ALA A 24 14.09 -8.23 13.59
CA ALA A 24 13.08 -9.23 13.26
C ALA A 24 12.98 -9.47 11.74
N VAL A 25 13.98 -10.12 11.12
CA VAL A 25 14.10 -10.25 9.66
C VAL A 25 13.23 -11.36 9.10
N GLU A 26 13.19 -12.52 9.75
CA GLU A 26 12.53 -13.71 9.22
C GLU A 26 11.08 -13.86 9.72
N GLY A 27 10.22 -14.36 8.83
CA GLY A 27 8.82 -14.63 9.09
C GLY A 27 7.93 -13.39 8.97
N PRO A 28 6.62 -13.55 9.13
CA PRO A 28 5.68 -12.43 9.10
C PRO A 28 5.76 -11.65 10.42
N VAL A 29 5.89 -10.33 10.30
CA VAL A 29 5.97 -9.40 11.43
C VAL A 29 5.02 -8.23 11.20
N LEU A 30 4.18 -7.94 12.18
CA LEU A 30 3.39 -6.72 12.28
C LEU A 30 4.01 -5.83 13.36
N LEU A 31 4.38 -4.62 13.00
CA LEU A 31 4.84 -3.60 13.94
C LEU A 31 3.73 -2.58 14.15
N LEU A 32 3.06 -2.66 15.28
CA LEU A 32 2.10 -1.64 15.74
C LEU A 32 2.87 -0.52 16.43
N ALA A 33 2.71 0.69 15.96
CA ALA A 33 3.59 1.77 16.31
C ALA A 33 2.85 3.09 16.46
N VAL A 34 2.80 3.62 17.68
CA VAL A 34 2.12 4.88 17.97
C VAL A 34 2.65 6.05 17.13
N PRO A 35 1.87 7.14 16.96
CA PRO A 35 2.32 8.35 16.27
C PRO A 35 3.64 8.84 16.83
N GLY A 36 4.58 9.22 15.94
CA GLY A 36 5.85 9.78 16.38
C GLY A 36 6.85 8.80 17.00
N SER A 37 6.58 7.49 16.98
CA SER A 37 7.49 6.45 17.51
C SER A 37 8.70 6.13 16.62
N GLY A 38 8.82 6.77 15.45
CA GLY A 38 9.95 6.56 14.55
C GLY A 38 9.77 5.41 13.55
N LYS A 39 8.54 5.08 13.15
CA LYS A 39 8.20 4.02 12.16
C LYS A 39 9.15 3.99 10.96
N THR A 40 9.27 5.12 10.26
CA THR A 40 10.13 5.23 9.06
C THR A 40 11.62 5.04 9.40
N THR A 41 12.08 5.52 10.57
CA THR A 41 13.47 5.33 11.02
C THR A 41 13.77 3.86 11.23
N VAL A 42 12.87 3.14 11.91
CA VAL A 42 12.99 1.70 12.12
C VAL A 42 12.99 0.95 10.80
N LEU A 43 12.06 1.27 9.90
CA LEU A 43 11.98 0.61 8.60
C LEU A 43 13.24 0.82 7.77
N VAL A 44 13.76 2.06 7.67
CA VAL A 44 15.00 2.36 6.95
C VAL A 44 16.20 1.67 7.59
N THR A 45 16.30 1.66 8.94
CA THR A 45 17.39 0.99 9.64
C THR A 45 17.33 -0.53 9.45
N ARG A 46 16.12 -1.11 9.46
CA ARG A 46 15.90 -2.54 9.14
C ARG A 46 16.42 -2.89 7.73
N LEU A 47 16.10 -2.07 6.72
CA LEU A 47 16.60 -2.28 5.35
C LEU A 47 18.14 -2.28 5.33
N GLY A 48 18.78 -1.35 6.03
CA GLY A 48 20.23 -1.33 6.20
C GLY A 48 20.76 -2.59 6.89
N TYR A 49 20.10 -3.06 7.95
CA TYR A 49 20.47 -4.28 8.65
C TYR A 49 20.40 -5.53 7.76
N MET A 50 19.31 -5.66 6.99
CA MET A 50 19.12 -6.76 6.04
C MET A 50 20.27 -6.84 5.01
N LEU A 51 20.68 -5.69 4.47
CA LEU A 51 21.76 -5.61 3.47
C LEU A 51 23.14 -5.83 4.11
N CYS A 52 23.45 -5.10 5.20
CA CYS A 52 24.80 -5.04 5.76
C CYS A 52 25.15 -6.24 6.65
N CYS A 53 24.15 -6.84 7.31
CA CYS A 53 24.38 -7.91 8.30
C CYS A 53 23.84 -9.28 7.84
N CYS A 54 22.68 -9.30 7.19
CA CYS A 54 22.07 -10.57 6.77
C CYS A 54 22.52 -11.02 5.37
N GLY A 55 23.23 -10.17 4.61
CA GLY A 55 23.71 -10.51 3.26
C GLY A 55 22.60 -10.64 2.22
N ILE A 56 21.42 -10.07 2.51
CA ILE A 56 20.28 -10.10 1.57
C ILE A 56 20.57 -9.10 0.46
N ALA A 57 20.42 -9.52 -0.79
CA ALA A 57 20.67 -8.63 -1.94
C ALA A 57 19.60 -7.53 -2.06
N PRO A 58 19.97 -6.31 -2.52
CA PRO A 58 19.03 -5.19 -2.63
C PRO A 58 17.80 -5.50 -3.52
N ASP A 59 17.97 -6.28 -4.57
CA ASP A 59 16.93 -6.66 -5.51
C ASP A 59 16.00 -7.77 -4.98
N GLN A 60 16.31 -8.35 -3.81
CA GLN A 60 15.46 -9.29 -3.09
C GLN A 60 14.51 -8.62 -2.09
N ILE A 61 14.62 -7.32 -1.89
CA ILE A 61 13.81 -6.58 -0.94
C ILE A 61 12.88 -5.62 -1.68
N LEU A 62 11.57 -5.76 -1.46
CA LEU A 62 10.56 -4.82 -1.94
C LEU A 62 9.95 -4.08 -0.77
N THR A 63 10.09 -2.76 -0.77
CA THR A 63 9.41 -1.89 0.19
C THR A 63 8.30 -1.13 -0.51
N MET A 64 7.09 -1.25 0.02
CA MET A 64 5.89 -0.59 -0.50
C MET A 64 5.43 0.52 0.43
N THR A 65 5.11 1.67 -0.16
CA THR A 65 4.59 2.85 0.53
C THR A 65 3.27 3.29 -0.10
N TYR A 66 2.52 4.11 0.63
CA TYR A 66 1.24 4.62 0.14
C TYR A 66 1.40 5.69 -0.95
N THR A 67 2.40 6.59 -0.82
CA THR A 67 2.59 7.72 -1.74
C THR A 67 3.96 7.74 -2.42
N ARG A 68 4.02 8.38 -3.59
CA ARG A 68 5.30 8.63 -4.29
C ARG A 68 6.24 9.50 -3.44
N ALA A 69 5.69 10.46 -2.69
CA ALA A 69 6.45 11.33 -1.80
C ALA A 69 7.12 10.51 -0.68
N ALA A 70 6.38 9.63 -0.01
CA ALA A 70 6.91 8.74 1.03
C ALA A 70 7.99 7.80 0.48
N ALA A 71 7.79 7.25 -0.73
CA ALA A 71 8.81 6.44 -1.39
C ALA A 71 10.09 7.25 -1.69
N GLY A 72 9.96 8.49 -2.13
CA GLY A 72 11.09 9.40 -2.37
C GLY A 72 11.83 9.74 -1.09
N GLU A 73 11.12 10.11 -0.03
CA GLU A 73 11.69 10.42 1.27
C GLU A 73 12.44 9.22 1.87
N MET A 74 11.84 8.04 1.80
CA MET A 74 12.48 6.81 2.30
C MET A 74 13.78 6.50 1.56
N LYS A 75 13.80 6.67 0.23
CA LYS A 75 15.05 6.53 -0.57
C LYS A 75 16.12 7.52 -0.16
N GLN A 76 15.75 8.80 0.06
CA GLN A 76 16.69 9.83 0.50
C GLN A 76 17.25 9.51 1.90
N ARG A 77 16.39 9.10 2.84
CA ARG A 77 16.81 8.70 4.19
C ARG A 77 17.74 7.48 4.14
N PHE A 78 17.42 6.48 3.32
CA PHE A 78 18.29 5.33 3.12
C PHE A 78 19.66 5.73 2.58
N ALA A 79 19.70 6.54 1.52
CA ALA A 79 20.95 7.02 0.94
C ALA A 79 21.78 7.83 1.91
N ALA A 80 21.16 8.68 2.74
CA ALA A 80 21.84 9.49 3.74
C ALA A 80 22.47 8.64 4.85
N LEU A 81 21.80 7.56 5.29
CA LEU A 81 22.28 6.71 6.37
C LEU A 81 23.25 5.64 5.87
N PHE A 82 22.94 4.99 4.75
CA PHE A 82 23.60 3.76 4.31
C PHE A 82 24.34 3.88 2.97
N GLY A 83 24.25 5.04 2.29
CA GLY A 83 24.81 5.18 0.94
C GLY A 83 26.29 4.89 0.80
N GLN A 84 27.08 5.05 1.88
CA GLN A 84 28.49 4.70 1.90
C GLN A 84 28.73 3.18 2.00
N ASP A 85 27.98 2.48 2.85
CA ASP A 85 28.16 1.05 3.09
C ASP A 85 27.32 0.19 2.11
N CYS A 86 26.19 0.73 1.65
CA CYS A 86 25.24 0.04 0.75
C CYS A 86 24.82 0.98 -0.40
N PRO A 87 25.65 1.14 -1.44
CA PRO A 87 25.43 2.11 -2.52
C PRO A 87 24.19 1.77 -3.39
N HIS A 88 23.74 0.53 -3.35
CA HIS A 88 22.56 0.07 -4.08
C HIS A 88 21.38 -0.07 -3.12
N PRO A 89 20.40 0.86 -3.14
CA PRO A 89 19.23 0.75 -2.28
C PRO A 89 18.29 -0.39 -2.71
N PRO A 90 17.52 -0.94 -1.78
CA PRO A 90 16.46 -1.89 -2.13
C PRO A 90 15.38 -1.22 -2.97
N GLU A 91 14.50 -2.02 -3.55
CA GLU A 91 13.41 -1.49 -4.35
C GLU A 91 12.32 -0.89 -3.45
N ILE A 92 12.15 0.44 -3.54
CA ILE A 92 11.14 1.20 -2.79
C ILE A 92 10.16 1.83 -3.78
N ARG A 93 8.88 1.45 -3.71
CA ARG A 93 7.82 1.89 -4.63
C ARG A 93 6.48 2.07 -3.94
N THR A 94 5.56 2.74 -4.63
CA THR A 94 4.13 2.66 -4.28
C THR A 94 3.55 1.32 -4.76
N ILE A 95 2.44 0.89 -4.16
CA ILE A 95 1.74 -0.34 -4.57
C ILE A 95 1.30 -0.25 -6.04
N ASN A 96 0.82 0.91 -6.48
CA ASN A 96 0.51 1.15 -7.90
C ASN A 96 1.76 1.02 -8.80
N GLY A 97 2.91 1.49 -8.33
CA GLY A 97 4.17 1.32 -9.05
C GLY A 97 4.61 -0.14 -9.19
N VAL A 98 4.31 -0.97 -8.19
CA VAL A 98 4.50 -2.44 -8.27
C VAL A 98 3.49 -3.05 -9.23
N SER A 99 2.22 -2.64 -9.17
CA SER A 99 1.16 -3.09 -10.07
C SER A 99 1.50 -2.81 -11.55
N SER A 100 2.05 -1.63 -11.83
CA SER A 100 2.55 -1.29 -13.18
C SER A 100 3.65 -2.23 -13.65
N LYS A 101 4.60 -2.60 -12.77
CA LYS A 101 5.66 -3.57 -13.11
C LYS A 101 5.11 -4.97 -13.42
N ILE A 102 4.12 -5.43 -12.64
CA ILE A 102 3.48 -6.72 -12.86
C ILE A 102 2.82 -6.76 -14.25
N ILE A 103 2.06 -5.72 -14.59
CA ILE A 103 1.40 -5.60 -15.90
C ILE A 103 2.43 -5.57 -17.04
N ALA A 104 3.49 -4.77 -16.88
CA ALA A 104 4.54 -4.65 -17.89
C ALA A 104 5.27 -5.98 -18.11
N TYR A 105 5.64 -6.67 -17.02
CA TYR A 105 6.29 -7.98 -17.10
C TYR A 105 5.40 -9.02 -17.77
N TYR A 106 4.13 -9.09 -17.41
CA TYR A 106 3.15 -9.97 -18.05
C TYR A 106 3.04 -9.70 -19.55
N ALA A 107 2.90 -8.43 -19.93
CA ALA A 107 2.80 -8.05 -21.34
C ALA A 107 4.06 -8.44 -22.15
N GLN A 108 5.26 -8.24 -21.59
CA GLN A 108 6.52 -8.64 -22.21
C GLN A 108 6.60 -10.15 -22.42
N ASN A 109 6.24 -10.95 -21.41
CA ASN A 109 6.28 -12.42 -21.49
C ASN A 109 5.26 -12.97 -22.49
N CYS A 110 4.10 -12.30 -22.65
CA CYS A 110 3.12 -12.66 -23.66
C CYS A 110 3.48 -12.16 -25.06
N GLY A 111 4.62 -11.46 -25.24
CA GLY A 111 5.02 -10.85 -26.51
C GLY A 111 4.05 -9.77 -27.02
N LYS A 112 3.28 -9.16 -26.09
CA LYS A 112 2.25 -8.16 -26.39
C LYS A 112 2.58 -6.85 -25.69
N ARG A 113 2.12 -5.73 -26.26
CA ARG A 113 2.07 -4.46 -25.52
C ARG A 113 0.91 -4.52 -24.52
N PRO A 114 0.99 -3.82 -23.36
CA PRO A 114 -0.15 -3.69 -22.49
C PRO A 114 -1.37 -3.23 -23.28
N PRO A 115 -2.50 -3.91 -23.19
CA PRO A 115 -3.69 -3.59 -24.01
C PRO A 115 -4.32 -2.25 -23.63
N PHE A 116 -3.95 -1.70 -22.46
CA PHE A 116 -4.50 -0.48 -21.91
C PHE A 116 -3.41 0.54 -21.62
N ILE A 117 -3.77 1.81 -21.76
CA ILE A 117 -2.94 2.98 -21.42
C ILE A 117 -3.48 3.55 -20.10
N LEU A 118 -2.58 3.91 -19.19
CA LEU A 118 -2.97 4.58 -17.95
C LEU A 118 -3.54 5.97 -18.29
N ALA A 119 -4.80 6.21 -17.93
CA ALA A 119 -5.46 7.50 -18.08
C ALA A 119 -5.01 8.41 -16.91
N GLU A 120 -3.95 9.19 -17.14
CA GLU A 120 -3.42 10.13 -16.14
C GLU A 120 -4.20 11.45 -16.10
N ASP A 121 -4.99 11.77 -17.14
CA ASP A 121 -5.78 12.98 -17.19
C ASP A 121 -7.06 12.86 -16.37
N GLU A 122 -7.01 13.37 -15.16
CA GLU A 122 -8.13 13.44 -14.23
C GLU A 122 -9.35 14.18 -14.80
N SER A 123 -9.12 15.17 -15.69
CA SER A 123 -10.18 15.93 -16.35
C SER A 123 -10.93 15.07 -17.37
N ALA A 124 -10.20 14.23 -18.11
CA ALA A 124 -10.81 13.31 -19.06
C ALA A 124 -11.68 12.25 -18.35
N LEU A 125 -11.19 11.71 -17.22
CA LEU A 125 -11.96 10.78 -16.40
C LEU A 125 -13.19 11.43 -15.75
N ALA A 126 -13.07 12.66 -15.28
CA ALA A 126 -14.21 13.42 -14.74
C ALA A 126 -15.27 13.69 -15.81
N LYS A 127 -14.83 14.08 -17.02
CA LYS A 127 -15.72 14.26 -18.17
C LYS A 127 -16.44 12.98 -18.54
N LEU A 128 -15.73 11.86 -18.58
CA LEU A 128 -16.33 10.55 -18.86
C LEU A 128 -17.46 10.24 -17.88
N VAL A 129 -17.25 10.42 -16.56
CA VAL A 129 -18.29 10.22 -15.54
C VAL A 129 -19.46 11.17 -15.74
N SER A 130 -19.19 12.44 -16.09
CA SER A 130 -20.23 13.45 -16.35
C SER A 130 -21.08 13.09 -17.56
N ASP A 131 -20.47 12.62 -18.66
CA ASP A 131 -21.18 12.21 -19.87
C ASP A 131 -22.05 10.97 -19.62
N LEU A 132 -21.52 9.98 -18.89
CA LEU A 132 -22.28 8.78 -18.50
C LEU A 132 -23.47 9.13 -17.59
N TYR A 133 -23.29 10.03 -16.63
CA TYR A 133 -24.40 10.51 -15.79
C TYR A 133 -25.49 11.16 -16.63
N ARG A 134 -25.12 12.07 -17.56
CA ARG A 134 -26.07 12.71 -18.48
C ARG A 134 -26.84 11.66 -19.30
N ASP A 135 -26.17 10.64 -19.81
CA ASP A 135 -26.79 9.62 -20.64
C ASP A 135 -27.81 8.77 -19.84
N LEU A 136 -27.59 8.62 -18.54
CA LEU A 136 -28.49 7.89 -17.62
C LEU A 136 -29.65 8.76 -17.09
N CYS A 137 -29.45 10.09 -16.93
CA CYS A 137 -30.39 10.99 -16.26
C CYS A 137 -31.03 12.02 -17.18
N GLY A 138 -30.46 12.28 -18.37
CA GLY A 138 -30.91 13.31 -19.30
C GLY A 138 -30.38 14.72 -18.98
N GLU A 139 -29.61 14.90 -17.91
CA GLU A 139 -29.05 16.18 -17.48
C GLU A 139 -27.60 16.04 -17.01
N TYR A 140 -26.85 17.11 -17.06
CA TYR A 140 -25.45 17.11 -16.58
C TYR A 140 -25.39 17.21 -15.06
N PRO A 141 -24.48 16.45 -14.41
CA PRO A 141 -24.27 16.54 -12.96
C PRO A 141 -23.49 17.80 -12.60
N THR A 142 -23.63 18.23 -11.35
CA THR A 142 -22.71 19.24 -10.79
C THR A 142 -21.31 18.66 -10.59
N GLN A 143 -20.29 19.52 -10.48
CA GLN A 143 -18.92 19.08 -10.20
C GLN A 143 -18.79 18.31 -8.88
N SER A 144 -19.62 18.65 -7.87
CA SER A 144 -19.67 17.91 -6.61
C SER A 144 -20.16 16.49 -6.81
N VAL A 145 -21.21 16.29 -7.59
CA VAL A 145 -21.76 14.96 -7.92
C VAL A 145 -20.72 14.12 -8.66
N VAL A 146 -20.06 14.67 -9.68
CA VAL A 146 -18.98 13.98 -10.40
C VAL A 146 -17.87 13.54 -9.46
N LYS A 147 -17.45 14.42 -8.54
CA LYS A 147 -16.41 14.12 -7.55
C LYS A 147 -16.82 12.98 -6.62
N GLU A 148 -18.06 12.99 -6.12
CA GLU A 148 -18.55 11.92 -5.23
C GLU A 148 -18.71 10.59 -5.96
N LEU A 149 -19.23 10.58 -7.19
CA LEU A 149 -19.34 9.36 -8.01
C LEU A 149 -17.95 8.75 -8.30
N ARG A 150 -16.96 9.59 -8.61
CA ARG A 150 -15.58 9.12 -8.81
C ARG A 150 -14.97 8.51 -7.54
N LYS A 151 -15.22 9.10 -6.37
CA LYS A 151 -14.82 8.51 -5.08
C LYS A 151 -15.49 7.16 -4.86
N SER A 152 -16.78 7.07 -5.16
CA SER A 152 -17.54 5.82 -5.01
C SER A 152 -17.05 4.72 -5.96
N ILE A 153 -16.67 5.07 -7.20
CA ILE A 153 -16.03 4.14 -8.14
C ILE A 153 -14.70 3.65 -7.59
N ALA A 154 -13.84 4.56 -7.14
CA ALA A 154 -12.55 4.22 -6.54
C ALA A 154 -12.73 3.34 -5.28
N TYR A 155 -13.67 3.70 -4.41
CA TYR A 155 -14.00 2.91 -3.22
C TYR A 155 -14.44 1.48 -3.58
N ALA A 156 -15.36 1.33 -4.53
CA ALA A 156 -15.85 0.03 -4.96
C ALA A 156 -14.71 -0.87 -5.50
N LYS A 157 -13.80 -0.31 -6.32
CA LYS A 157 -12.63 -1.02 -6.83
C LYS A 157 -11.65 -1.39 -5.71
N ASN A 158 -11.33 -0.46 -4.82
CA ASN A 158 -10.37 -0.65 -3.73
C ASN A 158 -10.88 -1.63 -2.68
N MET A 159 -12.18 -1.65 -2.40
CA MET A 159 -12.82 -2.62 -1.51
C MET A 159 -13.17 -3.94 -2.21
N MET A 160 -12.91 -4.05 -3.51
CA MET A 160 -13.26 -5.22 -4.34
C MET A 160 -14.74 -5.62 -4.16
N LEU A 161 -15.63 -4.62 -4.17
CA LEU A 161 -17.07 -4.89 -4.00
C LEU A 161 -17.61 -5.67 -5.20
N PRO A 162 -18.35 -6.75 -4.97
CA PRO A 162 -19.06 -7.44 -6.03
C PRO A 162 -20.19 -6.55 -6.56
N GLU A 163 -20.58 -6.75 -7.83
CA GLU A 163 -21.57 -5.89 -8.50
C GLU A 163 -22.93 -5.87 -7.76
N GLU A 164 -23.31 -6.99 -7.15
CA GLU A 164 -24.57 -7.13 -6.40
C GLU A 164 -24.63 -6.18 -5.17
N ARG A 165 -23.46 -5.80 -4.66
CA ARG A 165 -23.37 -4.93 -3.49
C ARG A 165 -23.17 -3.44 -3.83
N LEU A 166 -23.05 -3.08 -5.10
CA LEU A 166 -22.87 -1.68 -5.50
C LEU A 166 -24.07 -0.81 -5.15
N GLY A 167 -25.29 -1.40 -5.14
CA GLY A 167 -26.50 -0.72 -4.73
C GLY A 167 -26.62 -0.43 -3.23
N GLU A 168 -25.74 -1.04 -2.40
CA GLU A 168 -25.70 -0.80 -0.95
C GLU A 168 -24.88 0.47 -0.59
N LEU A 169 -24.13 1.01 -1.57
CA LEU A 169 -23.33 2.22 -1.35
C LEU A 169 -24.21 3.46 -1.31
N ASP A 170 -24.07 4.24 -0.26
CA ASP A 170 -24.68 5.56 -0.17
C ASP A 170 -23.91 6.56 -1.06
N THR A 171 -24.30 6.59 -2.33
CA THR A 171 -23.68 7.47 -3.34
C THR A 171 -24.53 8.70 -3.64
N GLY A 172 -25.75 8.77 -3.07
CA GLY A 172 -26.76 9.75 -3.47
C GLY A 172 -27.26 9.59 -4.93
N PHE A 173 -26.97 8.45 -5.58
CA PHE A 173 -27.32 8.18 -6.96
C PHE A 173 -27.80 6.73 -7.15
N GLU A 174 -29.09 6.51 -7.29
CA GLU A 174 -29.71 5.18 -7.38
C GLU A 174 -29.16 4.33 -8.54
N LYS A 175 -28.81 4.96 -9.68
CA LYS A 175 -28.27 4.29 -10.86
C LYS A 175 -26.75 4.09 -10.81
N PHE A 176 -26.12 4.19 -9.61
CA PHE A 176 -24.69 3.99 -9.46
C PHE A 176 -24.19 2.65 -10.00
N PRO A 177 -24.87 1.50 -9.79
CA PRO A 177 -24.42 0.21 -10.36
C PRO A 177 -24.35 0.23 -11.89
N GLU A 178 -25.30 0.90 -12.56
CA GLU A 178 -25.30 1.05 -14.02
C GLU A 178 -24.16 1.95 -14.48
N LEU A 179 -23.98 3.10 -13.82
CA LEU A 179 -22.88 4.03 -14.10
C LEU A 179 -21.53 3.34 -13.94
N TYR A 180 -21.34 2.54 -12.89
CA TYR A 180 -20.10 1.81 -12.63
C TYR A 180 -19.78 0.82 -13.76
N ARG A 181 -20.79 0.07 -14.26
CA ARG A 181 -20.63 -0.86 -15.38
C ARG A 181 -20.28 -0.14 -16.67
N GLU A 182 -21.02 0.93 -17.00
CA GLU A 182 -20.77 1.73 -18.20
C GLU A 182 -19.41 2.44 -18.15
N TYR A 183 -18.97 2.91 -16.96
CA TYR A 183 -17.63 3.45 -16.77
C TYR A 183 -16.55 2.42 -17.10
N GLY A 184 -16.65 1.22 -16.55
CA GLY A 184 -15.72 0.14 -16.86
C GLY A 184 -15.73 -0.27 -18.34
N LYS A 185 -16.88 -0.24 -19.00
CA LYS A 185 -17.01 -0.49 -20.45
C LYS A 185 -16.35 0.62 -21.25
N ALA A 186 -16.64 1.88 -20.95
CA ALA A 186 -16.06 3.03 -21.63
C ALA A 186 -14.54 3.08 -21.51
N LEU A 187 -13.97 2.72 -20.35
CA LEU A 187 -12.50 2.59 -20.19
C LEU A 187 -11.95 1.52 -21.13
N ARG A 188 -12.58 0.34 -21.22
CA ARG A 188 -12.13 -0.75 -22.11
C ARG A 188 -12.22 -0.35 -23.58
N ASP A 189 -13.32 0.29 -24.00
CA ASP A 189 -13.54 0.73 -25.39
C ASP A 189 -12.50 1.77 -25.82
N ASN A 190 -12.10 2.66 -24.90
CA ASN A 190 -11.02 3.63 -25.12
C ASN A 190 -9.61 3.05 -24.92
N LYS A 191 -9.49 1.76 -24.54
CA LYS A 191 -8.21 1.14 -24.15
C LYS A 191 -7.51 1.90 -23.02
N TRP A 192 -8.29 2.41 -22.08
CA TRP A 192 -7.81 3.10 -20.88
C TRP A 192 -7.89 2.19 -19.67
N MET A 193 -7.07 2.48 -18.66
CA MET A 193 -7.21 2.02 -17.29
C MET A 193 -6.93 3.21 -16.37
N ASP A 194 -7.67 3.37 -15.31
CA ASP A 194 -7.34 4.30 -14.25
C ASP A 194 -6.35 3.67 -13.25
N TYR A 195 -5.93 4.44 -12.23
CA TYR A 195 -4.99 3.94 -11.21
C TYR A 195 -5.55 2.78 -10.38
N ASP A 196 -6.87 2.73 -10.18
CA ASP A 196 -7.50 1.63 -9.44
C ASP A 196 -7.61 0.37 -10.30
N ASP A 197 -7.91 0.52 -11.60
CA ASP A 197 -7.87 -0.58 -12.57
C ASP A 197 -6.48 -1.21 -12.67
N GLN A 198 -5.42 -0.40 -12.55
CA GLN A 198 -4.05 -0.92 -12.56
C GLN A 198 -3.84 -1.96 -11.45
N MET A 199 -4.38 -1.72 -10.24
CA MET A 199 -4.35 -2.69 -9.16
C MET A 199 -5.25 -3.90 -9.42
N VAL A 200 -6.45 -3.68 -9.97
CA VAL A 200 -7.37 -4.77 -10.36
C VAL A 200 -6.72 -5.71 -11.38
N TYR A 201 -6.08 -5.16 -12.41
CA TYR A 201 -5.39 -5.97 -13.41
C TYR A 201 -4.17 -6.68 -12.83
N ALA A 202 -3.34 -6.02 -12.03
CA ALA A 202 -2.19 -6.63 -11.39
C ALA A 202 -2.60 -7.81 -10.50
N LYS A 203 -3.65 -7.64 -9.68
CA LYS A 203 -4.21 -8.72 -8.85
C LYS A 203 -4.67 -9.90 -9.71
N LYS A 204 -5.46 -9.65 -10.77
CA LYS A 204 -5.94 -10.70 -11.68
C LYS A 204 -4.78 -11.45 -12.35
N ILE A 205 -3.74 -10.74 -12.79
CA ILE A 205 -2.55 -11.35 -13.39
C ILE A 205 -1.88 -12.29 -12.37
N LEU A 206 -1.65 -11.83 -11.14
CA LEU A 206 -1.04 -12.65 -10.10
C LEU A 206 -1.90 -13.87 -9.70
N GLU A 207 -3.23 -13.78 -9.80
CA GLU A 207 -4.12 -14.91 -9.52
C GLU A 207 -4.15 -15.94 -10.64
N LEU A 208 -4.20 -15.49 -11.89
CA LEU A 208 -4.42 -16.34 -13.07
C LEU A 208 -3.11 -16.88 -13.68
N HIS A 209 -1.99 -16.20 -13.46
CA HIS A 209 -0.69 -16.53 -14.07
C HIS A 209 0.33 -16.89 -13.00
N GLU A 210 0.46 -18.20 -12.73
CA GLU A 210 1.34 -18.73 -11.70
C GLU A 210 2.82 -18.44 -11.99
N ASP A 211 3.22 -18.46 -13.24
CA ASP A 211 4.56 -18.13 -13.71
C ASP A 211 4.96 -16.70 -13.34
N VAL A 212 4.05 -15.73 -13.58
CA VAL A 212 4.25 -14.32 -13.20
C VAL A 212 4.31 -14.18 -11.69
N ARG A 213 3.36 -14.80 -10.97
CA ARG A 213 3.32 -14.76 -9.50
C ARG A 213 4.61 -15.32 -8.90
N THR A 214 5.04 -16.48 -9.35
CA THR A 214 6.27 -17.15 -8.90
C THR A 214 7.51 -16.32 -9.21
N HIS A 215 7.56 -15.66 -10.37
CA HIS A 215 8.65 -14.75 -10.71
C HIS A 215 8.80 -13.62 -9.67
N PHE A 216 7.69 -12.95 -9.30
CA PHE A 216 7.74 -11.86 -8.34
C PHE A 216 8.00 -12.33 -6.92
N GLN A 217 7.48 -13.50 -6.52
CA GLN A 217 7.75 -14.12 -5.22
C GLN A 217 9.24 -14.50 -5.06
N ASN A 218 9.84 -15.07 -6.10
CA ASN A 218 11.26 -15.43 -6.09
C ASN A 218 12.16 -14.19 -6.14
N ARG A 219 11.74 -13.15 -6.84
CA ARG A 219 12.47 -11.89 -6.93
C ARG A 219 12.45 -11.12 -5.61
N PHE A 220 11.34 -11.13 -4.90
CA PHE A 220 11.13 -10.36 -3.67
C PHE A 220 10.76 -11.26 -2.51
N PRO A 221 11.68 -12.12 -2.03
CA PRO A 221 11.42 -12.95 -0.86
C PRO A 221 11.17 -12.15 0.42
N TYR A 222 11.57 -10.87 0.47
CA TYR A 222 11.36 -9.97 1.60
C TYR A 222 10.51 -8.77 1.19
N ILE A 223 9.38 -8.60 1.86
CA ILE A 223 8.44 -7.52 1.59
C ILE A 223 8.28 -6.67 2.84
N CYS A 224 8.42 -5.35 2.68
CA CYS A 224 8.12 -4.37 3.72
C CYS A 224 6.97 -3.48 3.26
N VAL A 225 6.04 -3.16 4.16
CA VAL A 225 4.89 -2.27 3.90
C VAL A 225 4.84 -1.19 4.96
N ASP A 226 4.92 0.07 4.52
CA ASP A 226 4.79 1.24 5.38
C ASP A 226 3.36 1.77 5.37
N GLU A 227 2.92 2.40 6.47
CA GLU A 227 1.57 2.96 6.65
C GLU A 227 0.46 1.96 6.27
N SER A 228 0.59 0.72 6.78
CA SER A 228 -0.30 -0.37 6.40
C SER A 228 -1.76 -0.17 6.82
N GLN A 229 -2.04 0.71 7.80
CA GLN A 229 -3.41 1.11 8.17
C GLN A 229 -4.14 1.85 7.05
N ASP A 230 -3.41 2.49 6.12
CA ASP A 230 -4.00 3.25 5.00
C ASP A 230 -4.18 2.38 3.74
N THR A 231 -3.75 1.13 3.82
CA THR A 231 -3.76 0.20 2.70
C THR A 231 -5.18 -0.35 2.46
N SER A 232 -5.63 -0.34 1.20
CA SER A 232 -6.96 -0.82 0.81
C SER A 232 -7.01 -2.36 0.72
N ARG A 233 -8.24 -2.91 0.66
CA ARG A 233 -8.45 -4.35 0.57
C ARG A 233 -7.78 -4.99 -0.65
N ILE A 234 -7.83 -4.33 -1.82
CA ILE A 234 -7.15 -4.83 -3.04
C ILE A 234 -5.64 -4.79 -2.89
N GLN A 235 -5.11 -3.76 -2.24
CA GLN A 235 -3.68 -3.63 -1.98
C GLN A 235 -3.18 -4.73 -1.05
N HIS A 236 -3.90 -5.03 0.03
CA HIS A 236 -3.61 -6.18 0.89
C HIS A 236 -3.67 -7.51 0.13
N ALA A 237 -4.62 -7.67 -0.79
CA ALA A 237 -4.70 -8.87 -1.62
C ALA A 237 -3.46 -9.03 -2.54
N ILE A 238 -2.99 -7.94 -3.16
CA ILE A 238 -1.76 -7.93 -3.98
C ILE A 238 -0.54 -8.27 -3.11
N ILE A 239 -0.40 -7.63 -1.94
CA ILE A 239 0.68 -7.88 -1.00
C ILE A 239 0.72 -9.37 -0.60
N ARG A 240 -0.42 -9.95 -0.25
CA ARG A 240 -0.53 -11.37 0.11
C ARG A 240 -0.12 -12.31 -1.02
N LEU A 241 -0.52 -12.00 -2.26
CA LEU A 241 -0.13 -12.79 -3.43
C LEU A 241 1.38 -12.71 -3.69
N LEU A 242 2.00 -11.56 -3.44
CA LEU A 242 3.46 -11.37 -3.58
C LEU A 242 4.23 -12.04 -2.44
N ALA A 243 3.77 -11.96 -1.19
CA ALA A 243 4.43 -12.58 -0.04
C ALA A 243 4.49 -14.11 -0.15
N GLY A 244 3.51 -14.71 -0.81
CA GLY A 244 3.49 -16.15 -1.08
C GLY A 244 3.59 -17.00 0.18
N LYS A 245 4.25 -18.16 0.05
CA LYS A 245 4.45 -19.11 1.17
C LYS A 245 5.64 -18.76 2.05
N SER A 246 6.61 -17.98 1.57
CA SER A 246 7.79 -17.58 2.37
C SER A 246 7.39 -16.73 3.57
N GLY A 247 6.33 -15.91 3.38
CA GLY A 247 5.76 -15.12 4.46
C GLY A 247 6.69 -14.10 5.10
N ASN A 248 7.87 -13.80 4.50
CA ASN A 248 8.77 -12.77 5.04
C ASN A 248 8.21 -11.38 4.73
N ILE A 249 7.14 -11.05 5.44
CA ILE A 249 6.46 -9.77 5.34
C ILE A 249 6.63 -8.99 6.64
N PHE A 250 6.99 -7.72 6.51
CA PHE A 250 7.09 -6.77 7.60
C PHE A 250 6.13 -5.62 7.34
N MET A 251 5.03 -5.57 8.07
CA MET A 251 4.05 -4.48 8.00
C MET A 251 4.23 -3.54 9.17
N VAL A 252 4.23 -2.24 8.87
CA VAL A 252 4.27 -1.18 9.89
C VAL A 252 3.00 -0.38 9.78
N GLY A 253 2.30 -0.20 10.89
CA GLY A 253 1.07 0.56 10.92
C GLY A 253 0.72 1.05 12.32
N ASP A 254 -0.29 1.89 12.34
CA ASP A 254 -0.91 2.43 13.53
C ASP A 254 -2.43 2.35 13.34
N GLU A 255 -3.07 1.45 14.07
CA GLU A 255 -4.52 1.23 13.92
C GLU A 255 -5.34 2.46 14.35
N ASP A 256 -4.86 3.24 15.32
CA ASP A 256 -5.50 4.46 15.80
C ASP A 256 -5.42 5.62 14.80
N GLN A 257 -4.50 5.56 13.83
CA GLN A 257 -4.35 6.55 12.76
C GLN A 257 -5.14 6.24 11.48
N SER A 258 -5.95 5.19 11.45
CA SER A 258 -6.74 4.84 10.28
C SER A 258 -7.91 5.81 10.05
N ILE A 259 -7.59 7.03 9.60
CA ILE A 259 -8.58 8.08 9.29
C ILE A 259 -9.03 8.09 7.82
N TYR A 260 -8.46 7.23 6.98
CA TYR A 260 -8.72 7.18 5.54
C TYR A 260 -9.76 6.13 5.12
N GLY A 261 -10.69 5.76 6.00
CA GLY A 261 -11.81 4.86 5.66
C GLY A 261 -12.59 5.31 4.42
N PHE A 262 -12.76 6.62 4.22
CA PHE A 262 -13.37 7.20 3.02
C PHE A 262 -12.55 7.01 1.73
N ARG A 263 -11.28 6.59 1.82
CA ARG A 263 -10.41 6.19 0.70
C ARG A 263 -10.27 4.67 0.61
N ALA A 264 -11.18 3.92 1.22
CA ALA A 264 -11.16 2.46 1.28
C ALA A 264 -9.95 1.86 2.05
N ALA A 265 -9.39 2.58 3.03
CA ALA A 265 -8.48 1.98 3.99
C ALA A 265 -9.17 0.80 4.69
N TYR A 266 -8.43 -0.30 4.88
CA TYR A 266 -8.96 -1.54 5.43
C TYR A 266 -8.16 -1.97 6.68
N PRO A 267 -8.39 -1.30 7.83
CA PRO A 267 -7.65 -1.56 9.06
C PRO A 267 -7.87 -2.96 9.63
N ASP A 268 -9.01 -3.60 9.31
CA ASP A 268 -9.29 -5.00 9.71
C ASP A 268 -8.17 -5.96 9.29
N ALA A 269 -7.41 -5.63 8.22
CA ALA A 269 -6.29 -6.45 7.80
C ALA A 269 -5.17 -6.51 8.84
N LEU A 270 -4.97 -5.47 9.65
CA LEU A 270 -4.01 -5.47 10.76
C LEU A 270 -4.51 -6.37 11.90
N MET A 271 -5.78 -6.25 12.26
CA MET A 271 -6.40 -7.10 13.30
C MET A 271 -6.43 -8.58 12.89
N GLN A 272 -6.54 -8.88 11.60
CA GLN A 272 -6.55 -10.23 11.05
C GLN A 272 -5.16 -10.71 10.62
N PHE A 273 -4.08 -9.98 10.95
CA PHE A 273 -2.74 -10.28 10.46
C PHE A 273 -2.27 -11.69 10.85
N GLU A 274 -2.42 -12.08 12.12
CA GLU A 274 -2.01 -13.40 12.61
C GLU A 274 -2.83 -14.54 11.99
N GLN A 275 -4.10 -14.27 11.63
CA GLN A 275 -4.94 -15.24 10.93
C GLN A 275 -4.53 -15.38 9.46
N THR A 276 -4.10 -14.27 8.86
CA THR A 276 -3.67 -14.21 7.44
C THR A 276 -2.28 -14.81 7.25
N TYR A 277 -1.39 -14.62 8.24
CA TYR A 277 0.00 -15.05 8.20
C TYR A 277 0.31 -15.93 9.43
N PRO A 278 0.12 -17.26 9.34
CA PRO A 278 0.39 -18.18 10.45
C PRO A 278 1.84 -18.07 10.95
N GLY A 279 2.01 -18.01 12.28
CA GLY A 279 3.31 -17.83 12.91
C GLY A 279 3.79 -16.36 12.94
N ALA A 280 2.92 -15.41 12.64
CA ALA A 280 3.22 -14.00 12.72
C ALA A 280 3.64 -13.58 14.14
N ARG A 281 4.51 -12.55 14.18
CA ARG A 281 4.88 -11.88 15.43
C ARG A 281 4.31 -10.46 15.40
N VAL A 282 3.68 -10.05 16.48
CA VAL A 282 3.24 -8.67 16.69
C VAL A 282 4.24 -7.98 17.62
N LEU A 283 4.84 -6.91 17.15
CA LEU A 283 5.78 -6.07 17.90
C LEU A 283 5.14 -4.71 18.15
N LEU A 284 5.49 -4.07 19.25
CA LEU A 284 4.94 -2.78 19.66
C LEU A 284 6.04 -1.71 19.71
N MET A 285 5.69 -0.48 19.31
CA MET A 285 6.48 0.72 19.58
C MET A 285 5.59 1.77 20.25
N GLU A 286 5.74 1.92 21.55
CA GLU A 286 4.82 2.68 22.41
C GLU A 286 5.34 4.08 22.76
N GLU A 287 6.61 4.38 22.49
CA GLU A 287 7.22 5.67 22.85
C GLU A 287 7.07 6.69 21.70
N ASN A 288 6.48 7.84 22.01
CA ASN A 288 6.37 8.97 21.10
C ASN A 288 7.56 9.94 21.30
N TYR A 289 8.31 10.17 20.23
CA TYR A 289 9.47 11.10 20.20
C TYR A 289 9.18 12.42 19.49
N ARG A 290 7.96 12.61 18.98
CA ARG A 290 7.55 13.78 18.18
C ARG A 290 6.94 14.88 19.02
N SER A 291 6.09 14.52 19.99
CA SER A 291 5.25 15.44 20.74
C SER A 291 5.59 15.42 22.23
N THR A 292 5.40 16.55 22.90
CA THR A 292 5.56 16.61 24.35
C THR A 292 4.43 15.87 25.07
N PRO A 293 4.64 15.43 26.33
CA PRO A 293 3.60 14.77 27.12
C PRO A 293 2.33 15.60 27.30
N GLU A 294 2.44 16.94 27.29
CA GLU A 294 1.30 17.86 27.38
C GLU A 294 0.42 17.78 26.13
N ILE A 295 1.04 17.76 24.94
CA ILE A 295 0.33 17.63 23.65
C ILE A 295 -0.36 16.26 23.58
N LEU A 296 0.32 15.19 23.99
CA LEU A 296 -0.26 13.83 23.99
C LEU A 296 -1.47 13.76 24.92
N ARG A 297 -1.35 14.25 26.15
CA ARG A 297 -2.49 14.29 27.09
C ARG A 297 -3.69 15.09 26.56
N ALA A 298 -3.44 16.20 25.87
CA ALA A 298 -4.51 16.99 25.26
C ALA A 298 -5.17 16.23 24.08
N ALA A 299 -4.38 15.51 23.26
CA ALA A 299 -4.89 14.71 22.15
C ALA A 299 -5.73 13.53 22.66
N ASP A 300 -5.26 12.81 23.68
CA ASP A 300 -5.99 11.70 24.31
C ASP A 300 -7.32 12.17 24.91
N ALA A 301 -7.32 13.31 25.61
CA ALA A 301 -8.53 13.88 26.16
C ALA A 301 -9.55 14.27 25.07
N LEU A 302 -9.09 14.76 23.90
CA LEU A 302 -9.96 15.08 22.76
C LEU A 302 -10.50 13.82 22.10
N SER A 303 -9.69 12.77 21.97
CA SER A 303 -10.10 11.48 21.40
C SER A 303 -11.22 10.84 22.21
N LEU A 304 -11.15 10.91 23.54
CA LEU A 304 -12.18 10.37 24.46
C LEU A 304 -13.51 11.15 24.43
N ILE A 305 -13.53 12.38 23.91
CA ILE A 305 -14.76 13.19 23.79
C ILE A 305 -15.56 12.82 22.53
N HIS A 306 -14.95 12.16 21.56
CA HIS A 306 -15.55 11.84 20.25
C HIS A 306 -15.82 10.33 20.06
N ILE A 307 -15.68 9.51 21.09
CA ILE A 307 -16.17 8.13 21.19
C ILE A 307 -17.51 8.15 21.97
#